data_55dee32021889ea378622c8e70ab666b
#
_entry.id   55dee32021889ea378622c8e70ab666b
#
_cell.length_a   1.000
_cell.length_b   1.000
_cell.length_c   1.000
_cell.angle_alpha   90.00
_cell.angle_beta   90.00
_cell.angle_gamma   90.00
#
_symmetry.space_group_name_H-M   'P 1'
#
loop_
_entity.id
_entity.type
_entity.pdbx_description
1 polymer ?
#
loop_
_entity_poly.entity_id
_entity_poly.type
_entity_poly.pdbx_seq_one_letter_code
_entity_poly.pdbx_strand_id
1 'polypeptide(L)'
;MEKSLSLTEENYIKAIFQIGTTPESNVSTNALADSLQTKPATVSDMIKKLSHKKLIFYEKYKGVTLSASGAKEALKIIRKHRLWEVFLVNHLNFKWDQVH
;
A
#
# COMPACT_ATOMS: atom_id res chain seq x y z
N MET A 1 -13.43 -11.03 -13.32
CA MET A 1 -12.01 -11.28 -13.47
C MET A 1 -11.21 -10.58 -12.40
N GLU A 2 -10.35 -11.30 -11.77
CA GLU A 2 -9.54 -10.78 -10.72
C GLU A 2 -8.46 -9.86 -11.25
N LYS A 3 -8.29 -8.73 -10.56
CA LYS A 3 -7.23 -7.81 -10.91
C LYS A 3 -5.96 -8.22 -10.17
N SER A 4 -4.96 -8.56 -10.94
CA SER A 4 -3.67 -8.92 -10.39
C SER A 4 -2.88 -7.64 -10.13
N LEU A 5 -2.36 -7.49 -8.92
CA LEU A 5 -1.54 -6.36 -8.56
C LEU A 5 -0.07 -6.75 -8.58
N SER A 6 0.77 -5.88 -9.13
CA SER A 6 2.21 -6.07 -9.04
C SER A 6 2.67 -5.85 -7.60
N LEU A 7 3.87 -6.31 -7.29
CA LEU A 7 4.45 -6.09 -5.95
C LEU A 7 4.53 -4.60 -5.62
N THR A 8 4.92 -3.79 -6.61
CA THR A 8 5.00 -2.35 -6.42
C THR A 8 3.63 -1.75 -6.10
N GLU A 9 2.60 -2.19 -6.83
CA GLU A 9 1.23 -1.72 -6.57
C GLU A 9 0.77 -2.12 -5.18
N GLU A 10 1.08 -3.34 -4.76
CA GLU A 10 0.75 -3.81 -3.41
C GLU A 10 1.43 -2.94 -2.35
N ASN A 11 2.69 -2.58 -2.57
CA ASN A 11 3.42 -1.74 -1.63
C ASN A 11 2.77 -0.35 -1.50
N TYR A 12 2.29 0.20 -2.61
CA TYR A 12 1.58 1.48 -2.56
C TYR A 12 0.27 1.39 -1.78
N ILE A 13 -0.52 0.36 -2.05
CA ILE A 13 -1.80 0.15 -1.34
C ILE A 13 -1.55 0.00 0.16
N LYS A 14 -0.56 -0.82 0.51
CA LYS A 14 -0.19 -1.03 1.91
C LYS A 14 0.27 0.27 2.57
N ALA A 15 1.10 1.06 1.88
CA ALA A 15 1.59 2.32 2.42
C ALA A 15 0.47 3.32 2.67
N ILE A 16 -0.46 3.44 1.73
CA ILE A 16 -1.61 4.33 1.89
C ILE A 16 -2.42 3.92 3.12
N PHE A 17 -2.64 2.64 3.29
CA PHE A 17 -3.39 2.13 4.43
C PHE A 17 -2.68 2.40 5.76
N GLN A 18 -1.37 2.24 5.77
CA GLN A 18 -0.59 2.40 7.02
C GLN A 18 -0.32 3.85 7.40
N ILE A 19 -0.14 4.73 6.41
CA ILE A 19 0.08 6.15 6.67
C ILE A 19 -1.20 6.81 7.16
N GLY A 20 -2.35 6.45 6.57
CA GLY A 20 -3.62 6.97 6.99
C GLY A 20 -4.03 6.43 8.35
N THR A 21 -4.71 7.25 9.15
CA THR A 21 -5.22 6.82 10.45
C THR A 21 -6.51 6.02 10.33
N THR A 22 -7.25 6.26 9.25
CA THR A 22 -8.46 5.50 8.90
C THR A 22 -8.45 5.26 7.39
N PRO A 23 -9.25 4.30 6.88
CA PRO A 23 -9.32 4.09 5.43
C PRO A 23 -9.76 5.34 4.65
N GLU A 24 -10.50 6.24 5.29
CA GLU A 24 -10.96 7.47 4.65
C GLU A 24 -9.94 8.62 4.78
N SER A 25 -8.85 8.43 5.48
CA SER A 25 -7.85 9.48 5.66
C SER A 25 -7.16 9.82 4.35
N ASN A 26 -6.96 11.10 4.09
CA ASN A 26 -6.19 11.55 2.93
C ASN A 26 -4.70 11.39 3.21
N VAL A 27 -4.00 10.83 2.25
CA VAL A 27 -2.55 10.63 2.33
C VAL A 27 -1.92 11.47 1.22
N SER A 28 -1.02 12.38 1.59
CA SER A 28 -0.39 13.25 0.59
C SER A 28 0.58 12.46 -0.29
N THR A 29 0.74 12.93 -1.52
CA THR A 29 1.69 12.32 -2.44
C THR A 29 3.12 12.41 -1.91
N ASN A 30 3.44 13.50 -1.21
CA ASN A 30 4.76 13.66 -0.61
C ASN A 30 5.00 12.67 0.52
N ALA A 31 3.98 12.42 1.35
CA ALA A 31 4.10 11.41 2.41
C ALA A 31 4.33 10.02 1.81
N LEU A 32 3.66 9.70 0.71
CA LEU A 32 3.87 8.44 0.01
C LEU A 32 5.27 8.35 -0.57
N ALA A 33 5.73 9.43 -1.21
CA ALA A 33 7.07 9.45 -1.78
C ALA A 33 8.13 9.23 -0.72
N ASP A 34 7.99 9.89 0.43
CA ASP A 34 8.93 9.73 1.54
C ASP A 34 8.89 8.30 2.10
N SER A 35 7.70 7.77 2.32
CA SER A 35 7.53 6.43 2.88
C SER A 35 8.12 5.35 1.97
N LEU A 36 7.94 5.52 0.67
CA LEU A 36 8.39 4.54 -0.32
C LEU A 36 9.77 4.85 -0.89
N GLN A 37 10.38 5.93 -0.41
CA GLN A 37 11.71 6.37 -0.85
C GLN A 37 11.79 6.49 -2.38
N THR A 38 10.82 7.19 -2.94
CA THR A 38 10.73 7.40 -4.39
C THR A 38 10.39 8.86 -4.68
N LYS A 39 10.38 9.19 -5.96
CA LYS A 39 10.14 10.57 -6.40
C LYS A 39 8.63 10.87 -6.49
N PRO A 40 8.20 12.10 -6.19
CA PRO A 40 6.78 12.45 -6.33
C PRO A 40 6.22 12.21 -7.72
N ALA A 41 7.01 12.40 -8.78
CA ALA A 41 6.54 12.14 -10.14
C ALA A 41 6.19 10.66 -10.33
N THR A 42 7.00 9.77 -9.76
CA THR A 42 6.76 8.33 -9.81
C THR A 42 5.48 7.97 -9.06
N VAL A 43 5.27 8.60 -7.90
CA VAL A 43 4.05 8.40 -7.12
C VAL A 43 2.82 8.85 -7.92
N SER A 44 2.90 9.99 -8.59
CA SER A 44 1.78 10.50 -9.40
C SER A 44 1.39 9.52 -10.50
N ASP A 45 2.37 8.92 -11.16
CA ASP A 45 2.10 7.94 -12.20
C ASP A 45 1.40 6.70 -11.63
N MET A 46 1.87 6.24 -10.48
CA MET A 46 1.27 5.06 -9.85
C MET A 46 -0.15 5.36 -9.35
N ILE A 47 -0.37 6.57 -8.83
CA ILE A 47 -1.70 7.00 -8.41
C ILE A 47 -2.69 6.93 -9.57
N LYS A 48 -2.28 7.37 -10.75
CA LYS A 48 -3.12 7.26 -11.94
C LYS A 48 -3.49 5.82 -12.25
N LYS A 49 -2.51 4.93 -12.20
CA LYS A 49 -2.73 3.50 -12.42
C LYS A 49 -3.73 2.92 -11.42
N LEU A 50 -3.52 3.19 -10.14
CA LEU A 50 -4.38 2.66 -9.09
C LEU A 50 -5.78 3.26 -9.13
N SER A 51 -5.91 4.53 -9.55
CA SER A 51 -7.21 5.16 -9.75
C SER A 51 -7.99 4.47 -10.88
N HIS A 52 -7.30 4.11 -11.96
CA HIS A 52 -7.92 3.37 -13.05
C HIS A 52 -8.44 2.01 -12.61
N LYS A 53 -7.77 1.39 -11.66
CA LYS A 53 -8.21 0.12 -11.09
C LYS A 53 -9.29 0.30 -10.03
N LYS A 54 -9.67 1.55 -9.76
CA LYS A 54 -10.71 1.90 -8.78
C LYS A 54 -10.37 1.47 -7.35
N LEU A 55 -9.08 1.43 -7.05
CA LEU A 55 -8.61 1.05 -5.71
C LEU A 55 -8.37 2.26 -4.82
N ILE A 56 -8.17 3.42 -5.43
CA ILE A 56 -7.97 4.67 -4.70
C ILE A 56 -8.76 5.80 -5.36
N PHE A 57 -8.97 6.86 -4.57
CA PHE A 57 -9.48 8.13 -5.06
C PHE A 57 -8.42 9.20 -4.84
N TYR A 58 -8.24 10.07 -5.81
CA TYR A 58 -7.30 11.17 -5.69
C TYR A 58 -8.04 12.50 -5.82
N GLU A 59 -7.81 13.39 -4.86
CA GLU A 59 -8.30 14.76 -4.93
C GLU A 59 -7.13 15.72 -4.91
N LYS A 60 -7.13 16.64 -5.86
CA LYS A 60 -6.09 17.65 -5.94
C LYS A 60 -6.03 18.43 -4.62
N TYR A 61 -4.84 18.63 -4.11
CA TYR A 61 -4.54 19.30 -2.84
C TYR A 61 -4.96 18.55 -1.57
N LYS A 62 -5.73 17.49 -1.70
CA LYS A 62 -6.12 16.70 -0.52
C LYS A 62 -5.35 15.39 -0.41
N GLY A 63 -5.01 14.81 -1.54
CA GLY A 63 -4.24 13.58 -1.57
C GLY A 63 -5.06 12.37 -1.97
N VAL A 64 -4.67 11.23 -1.46
CA VAL A 64 -5.17 9.93 -1.86
C VAL A 64 -5.93 9.27 -0.72
N THR A 65 -7.07 8.67 -1.04
CA THR A 65 -7.78 7.80 -0.09
C THR A 65 -8.02 6.44 -0.74
N LEU A 66 -8.18 5.41 0.08
CA LEU A 66 -8.52 4.09 -0.44
C LEU A 66 -10.02 4.02 -0.70
N SER A 67 -10.40 3.37 -1.80
CA SER A 67 -11.79 2.97 -2.00
C SER A 67 -12.10 1.77 -1.10
N ALA A 68 -13.37 1.36 -1.07
CA ALA A 68 -13.74 0.14 -0.33
C ALA A 68 -12.96 -1.06 -0.87
N SER A 69 -12.81 -1.16 -2.20
CA SER A 69 -12.03 -2.23 -2.82
C SER A 69 -10.55 -2.12 -2.43
N GLY A 70 -10.01 -0.90 -2.41
CA GLY A 70 -8.62 -0.67 -2.01
C GLY A 70 -8.37 -1.07 -0.56
N ALA A 71 -9.28 -0.73 0.33
CA ALA A 71 -9.16 -1.11 1.74
C ALA A 71 -9.17 -2.62 1.91
N LYS A 72 -10.02 -3.31 1.18
CA LYS A 72 -10.05 -4.77 1.17
C LYS A 72 -8.73 -5.36 0.71
N GLU A 73 -8.19 -4.83 -0.38
CA GLU A 73 -6.91 -5.30 -0.91
C GLU A 73 -5.79 -5.04 0.10
N ALA A 74 -5.80 -3.87 0.76
CA ALA A 74 -4.79 -3.55 1.76
C ALA A 74 -4.79 -4.58 2.90
N LEU A 75 -5.96 -4.95 3.38
CA LEU A 75 -6.06 -5.95 4.46
C LEU A 75 -5.55 -7.31 4.01
N LYS A 76 -5.85 -7.71 2.78
CA LYS A 76 -5.34 -8.97 2.23
C LYS A 76 -3.82 -8.96 2.14
N ILE A 77 -3.26 -7.85 1.67
CA ILE A 77 -1.82 -7.70 1.50
C ILE A 77 -1.13 -7.78 2.86
N ILE A 78 -1.63 -7.03 3.84
CA ILE A 78 -1.05 -7.00 5.17
C ILE A 78 -1.12 -8.37 5.83
N ARG A 79 -2.26 -9.06 5.68
CA ARG A 79 -2.42 -10.42 6.22
C ARG A 79 -1.43 -11.39 5.59
N LYS A 80 -1.26 -11.30 4.28
CA LYS A 80 -0.31 -12.14 3.56
C LYS A 80 1.12 -11.92 4.06
N HIS A 81 1.52 -10.65 4.20
CA HIS A 81 2.85 -10.32 4.70
C HIS A 81 3.05 -10.77 6.14
N ARG A 82 2.02 -10.63 6.97
CA ARG A 82 2.09 -11.06 8.37
C ARG A 82 2.27 -12.58 8.47
N LEU A 83 1.53 -13.33 7.70
CA LEU A 83 1.64 -14.79 7.68
C LEU A 83 3.03 -15.22 7.22
N TRP A 84 3.56 -14.54 6.20
CA TRP A 84 4.90 -14.83 5.70
C TRP A 84 5.96 -14.53 6.74
N GLU A 85 5.84 -13.41 7.44
CA GLU A 85 6.76 -13.05 8.53
C GLU A 85 6.76 -14.09 9.64
N VAL A 86 5.57 -14.52 10.05
CA VAL A 86 5.43 -15.55 11.07
C VAL A 86 6.09 -16.86 10.62
N PHE A 87 5.88 -17.24 9.37
CA PHE A 87 6.50 -18.43 8.81
C PHE A 87 8.03 -18.34 8.88
N LEU A 88 8.59 -17.21 8.46
CA LEU A 88 10.04 -17.03 8.47
C LEU A 88 10.60 -17.09 9.88
N VAL A 89 9.94 -16.47 10.84
CA VAL A 89 10.40 -16.46 12.23
C VAL A 89 10.29 -17.85 12.84
N ASN A 90 9.17 -18.52 12.67
CA ASN A 90 8.88 -19.77 13.36
C ASN A 90 9.51 -21.00 12.71
N HIS A 91 9.62 -20.99 11.38
CA HIS A 91 10.05 -22.18 10.65
C HIS A 91 11.46 -22.08 10.09
N LEU A 92 11.93 -20.86 9.79
CA LEU A 92 13.26 -20.66 9.23
C LEU A 92 14.21 -19.97 10.20
N ASN A 93 13.74 -19.71 11.41
CA ASN A 93 14.56 -19.17 12.49
C ASN A 93 15.11 -17.76 12.21
N PHE A 94 14.42 -16.98 11.42
CA PHE A 94 14.78 -15.57 11.23
C PHE A 94 14.30 -14.74 12.41
N LYS A 95 15.06 -13.70 12.72
CA LYS A 95 14.65 -12.74 13.73
C LYS A 95 13.70 -11.74 13.11
N TRP A 96 12.84 -11.11 13.93
CA TRP A 96 11.87 -10.16 13.44
C TRP A 96 12.52 -9.00 12.68
N ASP A 97 13.66 -8.50 13.12
CA ASP A 97 14.35 -7.42 12.45
C ASP A 97 14.92 -7.83 11.09
N GLN A 98 15.08 -9.12 10.85
CA GLN A 98 15.54 -9.63 9.56
C GLN A 98 14.42 -9.78 8.54
N VAL A 99 13.17 -9.75 8.96
CA VAL A 99 12.01 -9.95 8.08
C VAL A 99 11.40 -8.65 7.61
N HIS A 100 11.77 -7.55 8.23
CA HIS A 100 11.27 -6.22 7.89
C HIS A 100 12.20 -5.38 7.00
#